data_02079aef6c37148bf777bb1ee0c96a89
#
_entry.id   02079aef6c37148bf777bb1ee0c96a89
#
_cell.length_a   1.000
_cell.length_b   1.000
_cell.length_c   1.000
_cell.angle_alpha   90.00
_cell.angle_beta   90.00
_cell.angle_gamma   90.00
#
_symmetry.space_group_name_H-M   'P 1'
#
loop_
_entity.id
_entity.type
_entity.pdbx_description
1 polymer ?
#
loop_
_entity_poly.entity_id
_entity_poly.type
_entity_poly.pdbx_seq_one_letter_code
_entity_poly.pdbx_strand_id
1 'polypeptide(L)'
;MDGARSVNKGTRGGEAGKGEKLADWADGRLGLYALAKANMRKVFPDHWSFMLGEICLYSFLILILTGVYLTLFFEPSGVEVVYHGSYEPLNGVVMTRAYESTLDISFDVRGGLLIRQIHHWAALVFVTGMLVHMMRVFFTGAFRKPRELNWVFGWTLLFLGIITGLTGYSLPDDLLSGTGIRFADGAILSIPIVGTYLSFFLFGGEFPGHDIIPRLFPIHVLVLPGIMLGLVVAHLILVFYHKHTQYPGPGRDNKSVVGMPFLPVYMAKAGGFFFLTFGVLALMGGLAQINPVWAFGPYSPQLVTTGAQPDWYLGFSEGLIRVMPGWEINFWGHTLEPGVFIPFSLFPLILLALGVYPFVEAWITGDKREHHILDRPRNVPVRTGLGVAWLSLYVVLLIGGGNDIVATHLHLSINAITWFVRVSVFVVPVLAFIVTKRICLGLQRRDRDKVLHGRETGTIRRLPHGEYVEVHEPLAQEQLHTLTQHEQEPPYEIGPLVDANGVRRPVKRSQWVRAGLARAMFGPDTRIEKPTAEEYREITSGDHH
;
A
#
# COMPACT_ATOMS: atom_id res chain seq x y z
N MET A 1 21.66 -14.33 53.47
CA MET A 1 22.84 -13.46 53.70
C MET A 1 22.87 -12.42 52.62
N ASP A 2 22.47 -11.23 53.04
CA ASP A 2 22.28 -10.04 52.21
C ASP A 2 23.60 -9.49 51.68
N GLY A 3 23.61 -9.09 50.43
CA GLY A 3 24.69 -8.38 49.77
C GLY A 3 24.15 -7.26 48.86
N ALA A 4 23.54 -6.25 49.45
CA ALA A 4 23.17 -5.03 48.76
C ALA A 4 24.41 -4.27 48.30
N ARG A 5 24.71 -4.25 47.00
CA ARG A 5 25.69 -3.33 46.41
C ARG A 5 25.08 -1.93 46.30
N SER A 6 25.51 -1.05 47.19
CA SER A 6 25.29 0.38 47.12
C SER A 6 25.98 0.93 45.88
N VAL A 7 25.16 1.46 44.91
CA VAL A 7 25.69 2.24 43.81
C VAL A 7 26.05 3.63 44.34
N ASN A 8 27.34 3.91 44.33
CA ASN A 8 27.95 5.18 44.69
C ASN A 8 27.39 6.32 43.82
N LYS A 9 26.56 7.18 44.42
CA LYS A 9 26.12 8.47 43.80
C LYS A 9 27.28 9.45 43.95
N GLY A 10 28.11 9.52 42.91
CA GLY A 10 29.05 10.62 42.75
C GLY A 10 28.30 11.96 42.68
N THR A 11 28.43 12.75 43.74
CA THR A 11 27.97 14.11 43.86
C THR A 11 28.69 15.03 42.87
N ARG A 12 28.08 15.28 41.70
CA ARG A 12 28.36 16.48 40.92
C ARG A 12 27.45 17.60 41.45
N GLY A 13 27.98 18.40 42.36
CA GLY A 13 27.37 19.65 42.84
C GLY A 13 27.44 20.74 41.77
N GLY A 14 26.54 20.69 40.80
CA GLY A 14 26.21 21.78 39.91
C GLY A 14 24.70 21.97 39.99
N GLU A 15 24.21 23.20 40.12
CA GLU A 15 22.76 23.46 40.05
C GLU A 15 22.21 22.88 38.74
N ALA A 16 21.23 21.98 38.88
CA ALA A 16 20.53 21.43 37.74
C ALA A 16 20.01 22.55 36.83
N GLY A 17 20.39 22.54 35.57
CA GLY A 17 19.97 23.56 34.60
C GLY A 17 18.44 23.61 34.49
N LYS A 18 17.88 24.75 34.08
CA LYS A 18 16.41 24.90 33.91
C LYS A 18 15.76 23.79 33.09
N GLY A 19 16.48 23.24 32.07
CA GLY A 19 16.05 22.12 31.25
C GLY A 19 15.99 20.80 32.04
N GLU A 20 16.95 20.56 32.94
CA GLU A 20 17.00 19.36 33.76
C GLU A 20 15.85 19.35 34.81
N LYS A 21 15.59 20.50 35.43
CA LYS A 21 14.44 20.69 36.35
C LYS A 21 13.10 20.46 35.66
N LEU A 22 12.95 20.92 34.39
CA LEU A 22 11.76 20.71 33.60
C LEU A 22 11.61 19.24 33.19
N ALA A 23 12.71 18.58 32.81
CA ALA A 23 12.71 17.16 32.49
C ALA A 23 12.33 16.30 33.71
N ASP A 24 12.89 16.58 34.90
CA ASP A 24 12.56 15.89 36.14
C ASP A 24 11.11 16.13 36.56
N TRP A 25 10.62 17.36 36.38
CA TRP A 25 9.22 17.70 36.63
C TRP A 25 8.25 16.94 35.72
N ALA A 26 8.57 16.84 34.42
CA ALA A 26 7.77 16.10 33.45
C ALA A 26 7.83 14.58 33.70
N ASP A 27 9.02 14.07 34.01
CA ASP A 27 9.21 12.63 34.28
C ASP A 27 8.48 12.19 35.54
N GLY A 28 8.53 12.99 36.59
CA GLY A 28 7.83 12.71 37.86
C GLY A 28 6.28 12.67 37.73
N ARG A 29 5.72 13.22 36.65
CA ARG A 29 4.27 13.24 36.38
C ARG A 29 3.84 12.25 35.32
N LEU A 30 4.65 12.04 34.29
CA LEU A 30 4.29 11.29 33.09
C LEU A 30 5.08 9.99 32.92
N GLY A 31 6.11 9.75 33.76
CA GLY A 31 6.98 8.58 33.64
C GLY A 31 7.73 8.51 32.30
N LEU A 32 7.97 9.67 31.67
CA LEU A 32 8.52 9.76 30.31
C LEU A 32 9.89 9.14 30.17
N TYR A 33 10.74 9.24 31.21
CA TYR A 33 12.07 8.65 31.18
C TYR A 33 12.02 7.13 31.09
N ALA A 34 11.18 6.48 31.91
CA ALA A 34 11.03 5.03 31.88
C ALA A 34 10.45 4.55 30.55
N LEU A 35 9.43 5.26 30.02
CA LEU A 35 8.82 4.99 28.72
C LEU A 35 9.83 5.16 27.58
N ALA A 36 10.56 6.28 27.57
CA ALA A 36 11.58 6.58 26.58
C ALA A 36 12.69 5.53 26.62
N LYS A 37 13.24 5.24 27.81
CA LYS A 37 14.31 4.25 28.00
C LYS A 37 13.92 2.85 27.50
N ALA A 38 12.68 2.41 27.77
CA ALA A 38 12.17 1.14 27.32
C ALA A 38 12.05 1.07 25.79
N ASN A 39 11.58 2.14 25.16
CA ASN A 39 11.39 2.20 23.71
C ASN A 39 12.70 2.43 22.94
N MET A 40 13.61 3.25 23.45
CA MET A 40 14.92 3.52 22.84
C MET A 40 15.83 2.29 22.81
N ARG A 41 15.60 1.29 23.67
CA ARG A 41 16.34 0.03 23.71
C ARG A 41 15.75 -1.08 22.85
N LYS A 42 14.60 -0.84 22.20
CA LYS A 42 13.99 -1.84 21.32
C LYS A 42 14.90 -2.17 20.15
N VAL A 43 14.83 -3.43 19.73
CA VAL A 43 15.56 -3.94 18.58
C VAL A 43 14.63 -3.94 17.37
N PHE A 44 15.13 -3.43 16.26
CA PHE A 44 14.43 -3.42 14.98
C PHE A 44 15.14 -4.35 13.99
N PRO A 45 14.42 -5.23 13.27
CA PRO A 45 15.01 -6.08 12.26
C PRO A 45 15.63 -5.25 11.14
N ASP A 46 16.81 -5.64 10.67
CA ASP A 46 17.47 -4.98 9.55
C ASP A 46 17.18 -5.72 8.24
N HIS A 47 16.26 -5.15 7.46
CA HIS A 47 15.94 -5.62 6.12
C HIS A 47 15.36 -4.47 5.30
N TRP A 48 15.85 -4.31 4.07
CA TRP A 48 15.45 -3.20 3.18
C TRP A 48 13.93 -3.03 3.01
N SER A 49 13.17 -4.15 2.99
CA SER A 49 11.71 -4.08 2.79
C SER A 49 10.95 -3.43 3.95
N PHE A 50 11.57 -3.24 5.11
CA PHE A 50 10.98 -2.50 6.23
C PHE A 50 11.04 -0.99 5.99
N MET A 51 12.01 -0.53 5.18
CA MET A 51 12.16 0.88 4.82
C MET A 51 11.05 1.40 3.90
N LEU A 52 10.24 0.52 3.30
CA LEU A 52 9.10 0.94 2.47
C LEU A 52 8.09 1.81 3.25
N GLY A 53 7.84 1.49 4.53
CA GLY A 53 7.01 2.33 5.40
C GLY A 53 7.65 3.68 5.75
N GLU A 54 8.99 3.73 5.78
CA GLU A 54 9.74 4.98 6.02
C GLU A 54 9.63 5.92 4.81
N ILE A 55 9.67 5.41 3.57
CA ILE A 55 9.42 6.23 2.36
C ILE A 55 8.06 6.92 2.46
N CYS A 56 7.01 6.19 2.89
CA CYS A 56 5.69 6.78 3.09
C CYS A 56 5.73 7.90 4.13
N LEU A 57 6.34 7.64 5.29
CA LEU A 57 6.43 8.60 6.38
C LEU A 57 7.19 9.86 5.96
N TYR A 58 8.31 9.70 5.28
CA TYR A 58 9.16 10.84 4.84
C TYR A 58 8.49 11.64 3.73
N SER A 59 7.87 10.97 2.77
CA SER A 59 7.10 11.66 1.72
C SER A 59 5.92 12.44 2.33
N PHE A 60 5.23 11.86 3.33
CA PHE A 60 4.15 12.56 4.04
C PHE A 60 4.66 13.79 4.79
N LEU A 61 5.81 13.70 5.47
CA LEU A 61 6.42 14.85 6.13
C LEU A 61 6.78 15.95 5.13
N ILE A 62 7.36 15.59 3.99
CA ILE A 62 7.69 16.52 2.92
C ILE A 62 6.43 17.17 2.34
N LEU A 63 5.34 16.40 2.17
CA LEU A 63 4.04 16.93 1.75
C LEU A 63 3.50 17.97 2.73
N ILE A 64 3.56 17.73 4.03
CA ILE A 64 3.14 18.71 5.03
C ILE A 64 3.98 19.99 4.93
N LEU A 65 5.31 19.87 4.88
CA LEU A 65 6.20 21.03 4.84
C LEU A 65 6.00 21.86 3.57
N THR A 66 5.97 21.22 2.42
CA THR A 66 5.74 21.89 1.13
C THR A 66 4.31 22.42 1.00
N GLY A 67 3.32 21.69 1.52
CA GLY A 67 1.92 22.11 1.53
C GLY A 67 1.71 23.38 2.36
N VAL A 68 2.27 23.43 3.57
CA VAL A 68 2.22 24.67 4.41
C VAL A 68 2.81 25.88 3.67
N TYR A 69 3.93 25.69 2.96
CA TYR A 69 4.49 26.75 2.15
C TYR A 69 3.52 27.22 1.04
N LEU A 70 2.92 26.27 0.30
CA LEU A 70 2.01 26.58 -0.80
C LEU A 70 0.73 27.30 -0.33
N THR A 71 0.22 26.99 0.87
CA THR A 71 -0.97 27.66 1.42
C THR A 71 -0.78 29.16 1.68
N LEU A 72 0.46 29.63 1.77
CA LEU A 72 0.75 31.05 1.97
C LEU A 72 0.49 31.90 0.72
N PHE A 73 0.42 31.26 -0.45
CA PHE A 73 0.35 31.95 -1.75
C PHE A 73 -0.87 31.56 -2.56
N PHE A 74 -1.52 30.44 -2.26
CA PHE A 74 -2.67 29.94 -3.00
C PHE A 74 -3.97 30.61 -2.55
N GLU A 75 -4.78 31.10 -3.52
CA GLU A 75 -6.11 31.69 -3.29
C GLU A 75 -7.21 30.68 -3.70
N PRO A 76 -7.93 30.04 -2.76
CA PRO A 76 -8.96 29.06 -3.08
C PRO A 76 -10.29 29.73 -3.47
N SER A 77 -10.35 30.34 -4.65
CA SER A 77 -11.51 31.10 -5.09
C SER A 77 -11.87 30.78 -6.54
N GLY A 78 -13.17 30.47 -6.78
CA GLY A 78 -13.75 30.31 -8.11
C GLY A 78 -14.16 31.63 -8.78
N VAL A 79 -13.83 32.78 -8.20
CA VAL A 79 -14.13 34.09 -8.80
C VAL A 79 -13.27 34.28 -10.05
N GLU A 80 -13.92 34.65 -11.16
CA GLU A 80 -13.26 34.93 -12.43
C GLU A 80 -12.57 36.30 -12.45
N VAL A 81 -11.36 36.31 -12.98
CA VAL A 81 -10.52 37.48 -13.18
C VAL A 81 -9.87 37.44 -14.56
N VAL A 82 -9.44 38.61 -15.06
CA VAL A 82 -8.61 38.70 -16.26
C VAL A 82 -7.14 38.65 -15.83
N TYR A 83 -6.39 37.68 -16.33
CA TYR A 83 -4.99 37.52 -15.99
C TYR A 83 -4.11 38.63 -16.58
N HIS A 84 -3.28 39.22 -15.73
CA HIS A 84 -2.28 40.24 -16.08
C HIS A 84 -0.90 39.96 -15.45
N GLY A 85 -0.62 38.69 -15.13
CA GLY A 85 0.64 38.26 -14.51
C GLY A 85 1.79 38.11 -15.51
N SER A 86 2.89 37.54 -15.02
CA SER A 86 4.16 37.43 -15.77
C SER A 86 4.15 36.38 -16.88
N TYR A 87 3.19 35.44 -16.90
CA TYR A 87 3.11 34.43 -17.94
C TYR A 87 2.37 34.94 -19.19
N GLU A 88 3.11 35.63 -20.06
CA GLU A 88 2.60 36.30 -21.27
C GLU A 88 1.61 35.49 -22.13
N PRO A 89 1.77 34.15 -22.37
CA PRO A 89 0.84 33.41 -23.22
C PRO A 89 -0.61 33.40 -22.74
N LEU A 90 -0.89 33.65 -21.47
CA LEU A 90 -2.21 33.69 -20.87
C LEU A 90 -2.68 35.12 -20.53
N ASN A 91 -1.90 36.14 -20.87
CA ASN A 91 -2.27 37.53 -20.59
C ASN A 91 -3.59 37.92 -21.31
N GLY A 92 -4.52 38.51 -20.57
CA GLY A 92 -5.85 38.86 -21.04
C GLY A 92 -6.87 37.71 -21.05
N VAL A 93 -6.50 36.50 -20.68
CA VAL A 93 -7.40 35.34 -20.56
C VAL A 93 -8.17 35.40 -19.25
N VAL A 94 -9.48 35.13 -19.32
CA VAL A 94 -10.34 34.99 -18.13
C VAL A 94 -10.07 33.65 -17.48
N MET A 95 -9.85 33.65 -16.16
CA MET A 95 -9.55 32.48 -15.35
C MET A 95 -10.03 32.67 -13.91
N THR A 96 -10.08 31.60 -13.14
CA THR A 96 -10.38 31.72 -11.71
C THR A 96 -9.17 32.22 -10.91
N ARG A 97 -9.43 32.85 -9.77
CA ARG A 97 -8.38 33.25 -8.81
C ARG A 97 -7.50 32.06 -8.39
N ALA A 98 -8.08 30.87 -8.25
CA ALA A 98 -7.35 29.66 -7.94
C ALA A 98 -6.29 29.35 -9.02
N TYR A 99 -6.65 29.46 -10.29
CA TYR A 99 -5.73 29.22 -11.38
C TYR A 99 -4.69 30.35 -11.49
N GLU A 100 -5.11 31.63 -11.37
CA GLU A 100 -4.21 32.79 -11.35
C GLU A 100 -3.14 32.62 -10.26
N SER A 101 -3.54 32.38 -9.00
CA SER A 101 -2.58 32.19 -7.90
C SER A 101 -1.65 30.99 -8.10
N THR A 102 -2.07 29.95 -8.83
CA THR A 102 -1.22 28.83 -9.20
C THR A 102 -0.15 29.25 -10.24
N LEU A 103 -0.48 30.16 -11.17
CA LEU A 103 0.50 30.76 -12.08
C LEU A 103 1.49 31.63 -11.32
N ASP A 104 1.01 32.47 -10.39
CA ASP A 104 1.87 33.33 -9.55
C ASP A 104 2.84 32.49 -8.72
N ILE A 105 2.37 31.40 -8.10
CA ILE A 105 3.23 30.44 -7.40
C ILE A 105 4.30 29.90 -8.35
N SER A 106 3.95 29.64 -9.61
CA SER A 106 4.86 29.00 -10.56
C SER A 106 5.89 29.96 -11.14
N PHE A 107 5.56 31.26 -11.32
CA PHE A 107 6.37 32.21 -12.06
C PHE A 107 6.86 33.41 -11.24
N ASP A 108 6.10 33.86 -10.25
CA ASP A 108 6.39 35.08 -9.51
C ASP A 108 6.92 34.82 -8.10
N VAL A 109 6.46 33.73 -7.45
CA VAL A 109 6.93 33.36 -6.11
C VAL A 109 8.30 32.69 -6.20
N ARG A 110 9.30 33.26 -5.51
CA ARG A 110 10.66 32.71 -5.49
C ARG A 110 10.67 31.28 -4.94
N GLY A 111 11.09 30.30 -5.76
CA GLY A 111 11.13 28.88 -5.42
C GLY A 111 9.74 28.21 -5.45
N GLY A 112 8.67 28.95 -5.78
CA GLY A 112 7.31 28.41 -5.77
C GLY A 112 7.11 27.24 -6.73
N LEU A 113 7.63 27.35 -7.97
CA LEU A 113 7.59 26.23 -8.93
C LEU A 113 8.29 24.98 -8.38
N LEU A 114 9.50 25.13 -7.82
CA LEU A 114 10.24 24.00 -7.26
C LEU A 114 9.46 23.32 -6.12
N ILE A 115 8.92 24.10 -5.19
CA ILE A 115 8.17 23.58 -4.05
C ILE A 115 6.88 22.89 -4.54
N ARG A 116 6.16 23.47 -5.51
CA ARG A 116 4.97 22.85 -6.12
C ARG A 116 5.32 21.52 -6.80
N GLN A 117 6.43 21.46 -7.52
CA GLN A 117 6.91 20.24 -8.18
C GLN A 117 7.32 19.17 -7.14
N ILE A 118 8.06 19.55 -6.08
CA ILE A 118 8.40 18.62 -4.98
C ILE A 118 7.14 18.08 -4.31
N HIS A 119 6.14 18.94 -4.07
CA HIS A 119 4.86 18.53 -3.47
C HIS A 119 4.14 17.48 -4.32
N HIS A 120 4.04 17.71 -5.63
CA HIS A 120 3.40 16.76 -6.54
C HIS A 120 4.17 15.44 -6.63
N TRP A 121 5.50 15.48 -6.80
CA TRP A 121 6.32 14.26 -6.80
C TRP A 121 6.24 13.49 -5.48
N ALA A 122 6.24 14.21 -4.35
CA ALA A 122 6.09 13.60 -3.05
C ALA A 122 4.72 12.90 -2.89
N ALA A 123 3.64 13.46 -3.46
CA ALA A 123 2.33 12.84 -3.47
C ALA A 123 2.33 11.50 -4.25
N LEU A 124 2.93 11.48 -5.44
CA LEU A 124 3.03 10.25 -6.24
C LEU A 124 3.89 9.19 -5.55
N VAL A 125 5.03 9.58 -4.96
CA VAL A 125 5.91 8.66 -4.21
C VAL A 125 5.22 8.18 -2.93
N PHE A 126 4.45 9.01 -2.25
CA PHE A 126 3.68 8.64 -1.06
C PHE A 126 2.64 7.56 -1.37
N VAL A 127 1.81 7.76 -2.38
CA VAL A 127 0.79 6.76 -2.76
C VAL A 127 1.43 5.48 -3.28
N THR A 128 2.46 5.59 -4.13
CA THR A 128 3.24 4.43 -4.59
C THR A 128 3.84 3.67 -3.43
N GLY A 129 4.48 4.38 -2.50
CA GLY A 129 5.08 3.81 -1.30
C GLY A 129 4.07 3.06 -0.45
N MET A 130 2.88 3.66 -0.21
CA MET A 130 1.80 3.01 0.54
C MET A 130 1.32 1.72 -0.14
N LEU A 131 1.13 1.72 -1.47
CA LEU A 131 0.74 0.52 -2.21
C LEU A 131 1.80 -0.58 -2.11
N VAL A 132 3.07 -0.26 -2.35
CA VAL A 132 4.17 -1.23 -2.29
C VAL A 132 4.39 -1.73 -0.86
N HIS A 133 4.27 -0.86 0.15
CA HIS A 133 4.31 -1.23 1.55
C HIS A 133 3.17 -2.19 1.90
N MET A 134 1.94 -1.89 1.50
CA MET A 134 0.78 -2.76 1.71
C MET A 134 0.94 -4.10 1.00
N MET A 135 1.42 -4.14 -0.25
CA MET A 135 1.72 -5.38 -0.96
C MET A 135 2.74 -6.23 -0.20
N ARG A 136 3.81 -5.61 0.30
CA ARG A 136 4.81 -6.31 1.12
C ARG A 136 4.16 -6.93 2.36
N VAL A 137 3.33 -6.18 3.09
CA VAL A 137 2.60 -6.67 4.26
C VAL A 137 1.67 -7.82 3.89
N PHE A 138 0.94 -7.71 2.77
CA PHE A 138 0.03 -8.74 2.27
C PHE A 138 0.77 -10.04 1.91
N PHE A 139 1.77 -9.97 1.04
CA PHE A 139 2.48 -11.15 0.55
C PHE A 139 3.26 -11.90 1.64
N THR A 140 3.73 -11.18 2.66
CA THR A 140 4.45 -11.79 3.78
C THR A 140 3.57 -12.16 4.98
N GLY A 141 2.25 -11.88 4.92
CA GLY A 141 1.34 -12.16 6.04
C GLY A 141 1.62 -11.34 7.30
N ALA A 142 2.28 -10.18 7.17
CA ALA A 142 2.59 -9.32 8.30
C ALA A 142 1.34 -8.72 8.97
N PHE A 143 0.20 -8.76 8.30
CA PHE A 143 -1.11 -8.33 8.80
C PHE A 143 -1.74 -9.30 9.82
N ARG A 144 -1.23 -10.54 9.94
CA ARG A 144 -1.80 -11.55 10.86
C ARG A 144 -1.70 -11.10 12.31
N LYS A 145 -2.49 -11.74 13.17
CA LYS A 145 -2.54 -11.42 14.59
C LYS A 145 -1.13 -11.23 15.20
N PRO A 146 -0.91 -10.13 15.97
CA PRO A 146 -1.86 -9.15 16.49
C PRO A 146 -2.00 -7.86 15.66
N ARG A 147 -1.70 -7.88 14.34
CA ARG A 147 -1.52 -6.66 13.51
C ARG A 147 -2.69 -6.35 12.58
N GLU A 148 -3.83 -7.01 12.75
CA GLU A 148 -5.03 -6.81 11.93
C GLU A 148 -5.51 -5.35 11.99
N LEU A 149 -5.51 -4.76 13.20
CA LEU A 149 -5.90 -3.35 13.37
C LEU A 149 -4.89 -2.41 12.71
N ASN A 150 -3.60 -2.74 12.76
CA ASN A 150 -2.56 -1.96 12.11
C ASN A 150 -2.68 -2.00 10.57
N TRP A 151 -3.13 -3.13 10.02
CA TRP A 151 -3.49 -3.25 8.61
C TRP A 151 -4.67 -2.34 8.27
N VAL A 152 -5.73 -2.30 9.08
CA VAL A 152 -6.89 -1.42 8.86
C VAL A 152 -6.46 0.05 8.86
N PHE A 153 -5.58 0.46 9.79
CA PHE A 153 -5.05 1.83 9.77
C PHE A 153 -4.25 2.13 8.49
N GLY A 154 -3.38 1.20 8.07
CA GLY A 154 -2.64 1.34 6.81
C GLY A 154 -3.54 1.40 5.58
N TRP A 155 -4.59 0.58 5.55
CA TRP A 155 -5.61 0.62 4.50
C TRP A 155 -6.39 1.95 4.48
N THR A 156 -6.80 2.44 5.66
CA THR A 156 -7.47 3.74 5.78
C THR A 156 -6.57 4.88 5.34
N LEU A 157 -5.28 4.85 5.69
CA LEU A 157 -4.29 5.81 5.22
C LEU A 157 -4.15 5.82 3.69
N LEU A 158 -4.12 4.65 3.06
CA LEU A 158 -4.10 4.56 1.59
C LEU A 158 -5.35 5.18 0.97
N PHE A 159 -6.54 4.86 1.50
CA PHE A 159 -7.79 5.41 1.02
C PHE A 159 -7.84 6.94 1.15
N LEU A 160 -7.47 7.45 2.34
CA LEU A 160 -7.38 8.89 2.57
C LEU A 160 -6.30 9.56 1.71
N GLY A 161 -5.17 8.88 1.49
CA GLY A 161 -4.12 9.37 0.60
C GLY A 161 -4.60 9.56 -0.85
N ILE A 162 -5.38 8.61 -1.37
CA ILE A 162 -6.00 8.71 -2.69
C ILE A 162 -6.96 9.90 -2.76
N ILE A 163 -7.82 10.07 -1.75
CA ILE A 163 -8.76 11.20 -1.70
C ILE A 163 -8.00 12.53 -1.56
N THR A 164 -6.94 12.56 -0.75
CA THR A 164 -6.11 13.76 -0.59
C THR A 164 -5.42 14.12 -1.90
N GLY A 165 -4.92 13.13 -2.64
CA GLY A 165 -4.37 13.34 -3.98
C GLY A 165 -5.40 13.94 -4.94
N LEU A 166 -6.60 13.36 -5.00
CA LEU A 166 -7.70 13.87 -5.84
C LEU A 166 -8.08 15.32 -5.49
N THR A 167 -8.26 15.61 -4.20
CA THR A 167 -8.64 16.97 -3.77
C THR A 167 -7.54 17.99 -4.06
N GLY A 168 -6.25 17.63 -3.89
CA GLY A 168 -5.11 18.52 -4.17
C GLY A 168 -4.87 18.75 -5.66
N TYR A 169 -4.99 17.68 -6.46
CA TYR A 169 -4.89 17.75 -7.90
C TYR A 169 -5.94 18.70 -8.51
N SER A 170 -7.10 18.80 -7.86
CA SER A 170 -8.23 19.60 -8.33
C SER A 170 -8.13 21.10 -7.99
N LEU A 171 -7.25 21.52 -7.07
CA LEU A 171 -7.17 22.90 -6.59
C LEU A 171 -6.74 23.93 -7.66
N PRO A 172 -5.80 23.63 -8.58
CA PRO A 172 -5.36 24.60 -9.59
C PRO A 172 -6.44 25.06 -10.56
N ASP A 173 -7.53 24.32 -10.71
CA ASP A 173 -8.64 24.65 -11.63
C ASP A 173 -8.18 24.85 -13.09
N ASP A 174 -7.21 24.06 -13.52
CA ASP A 174 -6.78 23.96 -14.90
C ASP A 174 -7.68 23.03 -15.71
N LEU A 175 -7.60 23.07 -17.06
CA LEU A 175 -8.44 22.27 -17.93
C LEU A 175 -8.35 20.77 -17.67
N LEU A 176 -7.17 20.27 -17.28
CA LEU A 176 -6.97 18.85 -17.00
C LEU A 176 -7.66 18.46 -15.68
N SER A 177 -7.40 19.18 -14.59
CA SER A 177 -7.99 18.90 -13.29
C SER A 177 -9.50 19.15 -13.25
N GLY A 178 -9.98 20.22 -13.90
CA GLY A 178 -11.41 20.52 -14.01
C GLY A 178 -12.17 19.46 -14.81
N THR A 179 -11.56 18.88 -15.86
CA THR A 179 -12.13 17.72 -16.57
C THR A 179 -12.25 16.52 -15.64
N GLY A 180 -11.25 16.30 -14.74
CA GLY A 180 -11.32 15.26 -13.70
C GLY A 180 -12.46 15.48 -12.70
N ILE A 181 -12.69 16.72 -12.26
CA ILE A 181 -13.82 17.08 -11.39
C ILE A 181 -15.16 16.83 -12.11
N ARG A 182 -15.28 17.18 -13.40
CA ARG A 182 -16.46 16.90 -14.21
C ARG A 182 -16.77 15.41 -14.31
N PHE A 183 -15.72 14.59 -14.47
CA PHE A 183 -15.86 13.15 -14.45
C PHE A 183 -16.37 12.64 -13.09
N ALA A 184 -15.84 13.17 -11.98
CA ALA A 184 -16.29 12.84 -10.64
C ALA A 184 -17.75 13.27 -10.41
N ASP A 185 -18.16 14.42 -10.92
CA ASP A 185 -19.56 14.88 -10.88
C ASP A 185 -20.49 13.92 -11.64
N GLY A 186 -20.13 13.53 -12.86
CA GLY A 186 -20.88 12.55 -13.64
C GLY A 186 -21.03 11.20 -12.90
N ALA A 187 -19.99 10.75 -12.21
CA ALA A 187 -20.05 9.56 -11.38
C ALA A 187 -21.01 9.73 -10.18
N ILE A 188 -20.99 10.89 -9.53
CA ILE A 188 -21.92 11.23 -8.43
C ILE A 188 -23.36 11.28 -8.93
N LEU A 189 -23.61 11.94 -10.05
CA LEU A 189 -24.94 12.04 -10.68
C LEU A 189 -25.51 10.67 -11.06
N SER A 190 -24.67 9.69 -11.36
CA SER A 190 -25.10 8.31 -11.66
C SER A 190 -25.67 7.56 -10.45
N ILE A 191 -25.48 8.05 -9.22
CA ILE A 191 -26.02 7.43 -8.00
C ILE A 191 -27.54 7.61 -7.99
N PRO A 192 -28.32 6.53 -7.99
CA PRO A 192 -29.77 6.62 -8.03
C PRO A 192 -30.33 7.43 -6.86
N ILE A 193 -31.35 8.25 -7.13
CA ILE A 193 -32.14 9.04 -6.18
C ILE A 193 -31.36 10.18 -5.53
N VAL A 194 -30.17 9.95 -4.99
CA VAL A 194 -29.43 10.93 -4.18
C VAL A 194 -28.35 11.68 -4.95
N GLY A 195 -27.95 11.19 -6.14
CA GLY A 195 -26.82 11.74 -6.90
C GLY A 195 -26.94 13.23 -7.19
N THR A 196 -28.09 13.68 -7.69
CA THR A 196 -28.35 15.10 -7.98
C THR A 196 -28.25 15.98 -6.73
N TYR A 197 -28.80 15.52 -5.60
CA TYR A 197 -28.72 16.28 -4.34
C TYR A 197 -27.29 16.35 -3.81
N LEU A 198 -26.53 15.24 -3.96
CA LEU A 198 -25.15 15.19 -3.52
C LEU A 198 -24.26 16.08 -4.39
N SER A 199 -24.42 16.04 -5.71
CA SER A 199 -23.73 16.94 -6.65
C SER A 199 -24.03 18.40 -6.31
N PHE A 200 -25.30 18.77 -6.20
CA PHE A 200 -25.71 20.13 -5.85
C PHE A 200 -25.14 20.61 -4.51
N PHE A 201 -25.11 19.72 -3.52
CA PHE A 201 -24.50 20.00 -2.22
C PHE A 201 -22.98 20.21 -2.32
N LEU A 202 -22.27 19.35 -3.06
CA LEU A 202 -20.81 19.44 -3.18
C LEU A 202 -20.35 20.65 -3.99
N PHE A 203 -21.03 20.95 -5.09
CA PHE A 203 -20.67 22.06 -5.99
C PHE A 203 -21.29 23.42 -5.60
N GLY A 204 -22.25 23.41 -4.67
CA GLY A 204 -22.95 24.64 -4.25
C GLY A 204 -23.97 25.15 -5.26
N GLY A 205 -24.41 24.28 -6.17
CA GLY A 205 -25.32 24.57 -7.26
C GLY A 205 -25.12 23.63 -8.43
N GLU A 206 -25.55 24.06 -9.63
CA GLU A 206 -25.28 23.33 -10.87
C GLU A 206 -23.78 23.35 -11.18
N PHE A 207 -23.26 22.21 -11.72
CA PHE A 207 -21.87 22.11 -12.14
C PHE A 207 -21.53 23.17 -13.22
N PRO A 208 -20.35 23.84 -13.18
CA PRO A 208 -19.19 23.59 -12.29
C PRO A 208 -19.32 24.19 -10.89
N GLY A 209 -20.24 25.13 -10.63
CA GLY A 209 -20.37 25.84 -9.37
C GLY A 209 -19.13 26.69 -9.02
N HIS A 210 -19.31 27.63 -8.08
CA HIS A 210 -18.20 28.46 -7.60
C HIS A 210 -17.60 27.95 -6.27
N ASP A 211 -18.29 27.02 -5.61
CA ASP A 211 -17.98 26.62 -4.24
C ASP A 211 -17.08 25.41 -4.15
N ILE A 212 -16.87 24.68 -5.23
CA ILE A 212 -16.12 23.40 -5.18
C ILE A 212 -14.67 23.61 -4.74
N ILE A 213 -13.94 24.56 -5.33
CA ILE A 213 -12.53 24.83 -4.98
C ILE A 213 -12.41 25.35 -3.54
N PRO A 214 -13.21 26.37 -3.10
CA PRO A 214 -13.22 26.80 -1.69
C PRO A 214 -13.53 25.67 -0.69
N ARG A 215 -14.34 24.67 -1.08
CA ARG A 215 -14.65 23.51 -0.21
C ARG A 215 -13.56 22.46 -0.21
N LEU A 216 -12.95 22.18 -1.35
CA LEU A 216 -11.83 21.23 -1.46
C LEU A 216 -10.60 21.71 -0.69
N PHE A 217 -10.34 23.01 -0.65
CA PHE A 217 -9.14 23.54 -0.01
C PHE A 217 -9.02 23.19 1.48
N PRO A 218 -9.94 23.51 2.38
CA PRO A 218 -9.83 23.13 3.78
C PRO A 218 -9.84 21.62 3.99
N ILE A 219 -10.53 20.86 3.13
CA ILE A 219 -10.50 19.39 3.16
C ILE A 219 -9.09 18.90 2.87
N HIS A 220 -8.44 19.43 1.83
CA HIS A 220 -7.10 19.04 1.41
C HIS A 220 -6.00 19.48 2.38
N VAL A 221 -6.04 20.73 2.87
CA VAL A 221 -4.91 21.27 3.64
C VAL A 221 -5.01 21.00 5.14
N LEU A 222 -6.21 20.74 5.68
CA LEU A 222 -6.44 20.61 7.12
C LEU A 222 -7.09 19.29 7.50
N VAL A 223 -8.28 18.98 6.96
CA VAL A 223 -9.10 17.86 7.45
C VAL A 223 -8.43 16.53 7.16
N LEU A 224 -8.12 16.24 5.89
CA LEU A 224 -7.51 14.99 5.48
C LEU A 224 -6.10 14.82 6.06
N PRO A 225 -5.16 15.78 5.93
CA PRO A 225 -3.85 15.66 6.53
C PRO A 225 -3.88 15.54 8.05
N GLY A 226 -4.80 16.22 8.73
CA GLY A 226 -4.97 16.13 10.19
C GLY A 226 -5.39 14.73 10.63
N ILE A 227 -6.39 14.13 9.96
CA ILE A 227 -6.83 12.75 10.22
C ILE A 227 -5.68 11.78 9.91
N MET A 228 -5.00 11.95 8.77
CA MET A 228 -3.88 11.10 8.38
C MET A 228 -2.73 11.17 9.38
N LEU A 229 -2.39 12.35 9.88
CA LEU A 229 -1.36 12.51 10.90
C LEU A 229 -1.71 11.73 12.19
N GLY A 230 -2.95 11.84 12.65
CA GLY A 230 -3.44 11.07 13.80
C GLY A 230 -3.34 9.55 13.56
N LEU A 231 -3.73 9.09 12.37
CA LEU A 231 -3.63 7.67 11.99
C LEU A 231 -2.18 7.19 11.84
N VAL A 232 -1.28 8.00 11.28
CA VAL A 232 0.16 7.69 11.19
C VAL A 232 0.75 7.50 12.58
N VAL A 233 0.44 8.42 13.51
CA VAL A 233 0.90 8.30 14.91
C VAL A 233 0.37 7.01 15.54
N ALA A 234 -0.93 6.71 15.40
CA ALA A 234 -1.53 5.49 15.93
C ALA A 234 -0.92 4.23 15.28
N HIS A 235 -0.71 4.24 13.96
CA HIS A 235 -0.06 3.16 13.21
C HIS A 235 1.35 2.86 13.74
N LEU A 236 2.16 3.89 13.95
CA LEU A 236 3.51 3.76 14.51
C LEU A 236 3.50 3.28 15.96
N ILE A 237 2.59 3.78 16.81
CA ILE A 237 2.42 3.29 18.18
C ILE A 237 2.14 1.79 18.19
N LEU A 238 1.27 1.30 17.30
CA LEU A 238 0.98 -0.14 17.20
C LEU A 238 2.19 -0.96 16.73
N VAL A 239 3.05 -0.42 15.85
CA VAL A 239 4.32 -1.09 15.46
C VAL A 239 5.23 -1.24 16.68
N PHE A 240 5.36 -0.20 17.50
CA PHE A 240 6.15 -0.27 18.74
C PHE A 240 5.54 -1.20 19.79
N TYR A 241 4.21 -1.22 19.92
CA TYR A 241 3.49 -2.05 20.88
C TYR A 241 3.55 -3.53 20.54
N HIS A 242 3.21 -3.90 19.28
CA HIS A 242 3.15 -5.29 18.82
C HIS A 242 4.50 -5.87 18.42
N LYS A 243 5.58 -5.14 18.53
CA LYS A 243 6.94 -5.47 18.03
C LYS A 243 6.97 -5.59 16.49
N HIS A 244 8.16 -5.55 15.95
CA HIS A 244 8.38 -5.72 14.51
C HIS A 244 8.26 -7.20 14.11
N THR A 245 7.71 -7.46 12.91
CA THR A 245 7.83 -8.76 12.25
C THR A 245 9.24 -8.95 11.71
N GLN A 246 9.68 -10.19 11.54
CA GLN A 246 11.01 -10.54 11.02
C GLN A 246 10.92 -11.72 10.05
N TYR A 247 11.85 -11.80 9.11
CA TYR A 247 11.97 -12.97 8.24
C TYR A 247 12.52 -14.16 9.01
N PRO A 248 12.20 -15.42 8.60
CA PRO A 248 12.76 -16.62 9.21
C PRO A 248 14.29 -16.59 9.11
N GLY A 249 14.95 -17.14 10.14
CA GLY A 249 16.40 -17.23 10.22
C GLY A 249 16.87 -17.63 11.62
N PRO A 250 18.17 -17.88 11.81
CA PRO A 250 18.73 -18.31 13.10
C PRO A 250 18.42 -17.31 14.23
N GLY A 251 18.02 -17.83 15.39
CA GLY A 251 17.68 -17.04 16.57
C GLY A 251 16.41 -16.21 16.47
N ARG A 252 15.65 -16.32 15.38
CA ARG A 252 14.40 -15.59 15.14
C ARG A 252 13.21 -16.50 15.39
N ASP A 253 12.39 -16.15 16.35
CA ASP A 253 11.17 -16.86 16.70
C ASP A 253 10.01 -15.88 16.96
N ASN A 254 8.85 -16.38 17.39
CA ASN A 254 7.70 -15.53 17.71
C ASN A 254 7.85 -14.77 19.05
N LYS A 255 8.93 -14.97 19.81
CA LYS A 255 9.18 -14.32 21.11
C LYS A 255 10.35 -13.33 21.06
N SER A 256 11.34 -13.57 20.22
CA SER A 256 12.55 -12.74 20.07
C SER A 256 12.49 -11.86 18.82
N VAL A 257 13.22 -10.73 18.84
CA VAL A 257 13.48 -9.90 17.67
C VAL A 257 14.99 -9.78 17.51
N VAL A 258 15.49 -10.14 16.33
CA VAL A 258 16.91 -10.06 15.96
C VAL A 258 17.10 -8.90 14.99
N GLY A 259 18.02 -8.00 15.29
CA GLY A 259 18.28 -6.81 14.47
C GLY A 259 19.22 -5.83 15.16
N MET A 260 19.04 -4.53 14.91
CA MET A 260 19.85 -3.47 15.48
C MET A 260 19.07 -2.66 16.55
N PRO A 261 19.78 -2.07 17.54
CA PRO A 261 19.13 -1.23 18.52
C PRO A 261 18.54 0.03 17.87
N PHE A 262 17.37 0.44 18.36
CA PHE A 262 16.70 1.65 17.86
C PHE A 262 17.60 2.87 17.96
N LEU A 263 18.19 3.12 19.15
CA LEU A 263 19.22 4.15 19.33
C LEU A 263 20.59 3.51 19.60
N PRO A 264 21.65 4.05 19.01
CA PRO A 264 21.69 5.14 18.01
C PRO A 264 21.57 4.64 16.56
N VAL A 265 21.73 3.34 16.30
CA VAL A 265 22.03 2.78 14.98
C VAL A 265 20.87 2.93 14.00
N TYR A 266 19.67 2.47 14.41
CA TYR A 266 18.49 2.55 13.52
C TYR A 266 18.12 4.00 13.23
N MET A 267 18.14 4.88 14.25
CA MET A 267 17.82 6.31 14.06
C MET A 267 18.81 7.03 13.14
N ALA A 268 20.10 6.71 13.19
CA ALA A 268 21.08 7.27 12.28
C ALA A 268 20.80 6.83 10.82
N LYS A 269 20.49 5.53 10.63
CA LYS A 269 20.11 4.98 9.33
C LYS A 269 18.83 5.62 8.79
N ALA A 270 17.80 5.71 9.62
CA ALA A 270 16.51 6.30 9.30
C ALA A 270 16.64 7.80 8.93
N GLY A 271 17.43 8.56 9.70
CA GLY A 271 17.71 9.96 9.40
C GLY A 271 18.48 10.16 8.07
N GLY A 272 19.49 9.32 7.82
CA GLY A 272 20.19 9.32 6.52
C GLY A 272 19.25 9.01 5.36
N PHE A 273 18.34 8.08 5.54
CA PHE A 273 17.35 7.70 4.53
C PHE A 273 16.30 8.79 4.30
N PHE A 274 15.91 9.54 5.34
CA PHE A 274 15.07 10.75 5.18
C PHE A 274 15.73 11.77 4.23
N PHE A 275 16.99 12.11 4.48
CA PHE A 275 17.70 13.07 3.63
C PHE A 275 17.90 12.56 2.19
N LEU A 276 18.13 11.26 2.02
CA LEU A 276 18.18 10.64 0.69
C LEU A 276 16.83 10.77 -0.03
N THR A 277 15.73 10.43 0.63
CA THR A 277 14.37 10.56 0.08
C THR A 277 14.07 12.01 -0.30
N PHE A 278 14.39 12.97 0.60
CA PHE A 278 14.22 14.39 0.32
C PHE A 278 15.07 14.86 -0.86
N GLY A 279 16.34 14.44 -0.91
CA GLY A 279 17.25 14.78 -2.02
C GLY A 279 16.75 14.26 -3.37
N VAL A 280 16.26 13.03 -3.42
CA VAL A 280 15.66 12.46 -4.64
C VAL A 280 14.42 13.24 -5.06
N LEU A 281 13.52 13.56 -4.15
CA LEU A 281 12.32 14.36 -4.45
C LEU A 281 12.66 15.78 -4.90
N ALA A 282 13.68 16.39 -4.30
CA ALA A 282 14.16 17.70 -4.71
C ALA A 282 14.77 17.68 -6.12
N LEU A 283 15.56 16.64 -6.45
CA LEU A 283 16.08 16.44 -7.80
C LEU A 283 14.96 16.20 -8.81
N MET A 284 13.97 15.37 -8.49
CA MET A 284 12.81 15.16 -9.36
C MET A 284 12.03 16.46 -9.57
N GLY A 285 11.79 17.24 -8.51
CA GLY A 285 11.12 18.54 -8.59
C GLY A 285 11.88 19.57 -9.42
N GLY A 286 13.22 19.55 -9.39
CA GLY A 286 14.07 20.47 -10.15
C GLY A 286 14.33 20.06 -11.60
N LEU A 287 14.40 18.76 -11.90
CA LEU A 287 14.84 18.25 -13.19
C LEU A 287 13.73 17.60 -14.02
N ALA A 288 12.68 17.08 -13.38
CA ALA A 288 11.58 16.39 -14.05
C ALA A 288 10.27 17.15 -13.82
N GLN A 289 9.89 17.96 -14.81
CA GLN A 289 8.64 18.72 -14.76
C GLN A 289 7.43 17.77 -14.73
N ILE A 290 6.50 18.04 -13.82
CA ILE A 290 5.24 17.32 -13.70
C ILE A 290 4.10 18.33 -13.61
N ASN A 291 2.97 18.00 -14.24
CA ASN A 291 1.73 18.78 -14.22
C ASN A 291 1.94 20.29 -14.50
N PRO A 292 2.38 20.66 -15.74
CA PRO A 292 2.57 22.05 -16.14
C PRO A 292 1.21 22.71 -16.41
N VAL A 293 0.51 23.16 -15.36
CA VAL A 293 -0.86 23.69 -15.42
C VAL A 293 -1.02 24.82 -16.46
N TRP A 294 0.02 25.63 -16.66
CA TRP A 294 0.02 26.70 -17.66
C TRP A 294 -0.07 26.20 -19.11
N ALA A 295 0.34 24.95 -19.39
CA ALA A 295 0.25 24.35 -20.71
C ALA A 295 -1.17 23.84 -21.01
N PHE A 296 -1.98 23.58 -20.00
CA PHE A 296 -3.35 23.10 -20.16
C PHE A 296 -4.36 24.24 -20.28
N GLY A 297 -4.04 25.41 -19.74
CA GLY A 297 -4.95 26.55 -19.65
C GLY A 297 -5.97 26.44 -18.52
N PRO A 298 -6.76 27.50 -18.27
CA PRO A 298 -7.80 27.51 -17.25
C PRO A 298 -8.94 26.55 -17.62
N TYR A 299 -9.62 26.02 -16.62
CA TYR A 299 -10.81 25.20 -16.84
C TYR A 299 -11.93 25.99 -17.53
N SER A 300 -12.54 25.35 -18.51
CA SER A 300 -13.77 25.84 -19.15
C SER A 300 -14.73 24.66 -19.31
N PRO A 301 -15.99 24.77 -18.82
CA PRO A 301 -16.96 23.69 -18.94
C PRO A 301 -17.38 23.37 -20.37
N GLN A 302 -17.08 24.27 -21.30
CA GLN A 302 -17.36 24.12 -22.75
C GLN A 302 -16.27 23.29 -23.45
N LEU A 303 -15.11 23.15 -22.84
CA LEU A 303 -13.97 22.44 -23.39
C LEU A 303 -13.77 21.09 -22.66
N VAL A 304 -13.33 20.09 -23.42
CA VAL A 304 -12.93 18.78 -22.92
C VAL A 304 -11.61 18.43 -23.57
N THR A 305 -10.65 18.00 -22.76
CA THR A 305 -9.39 17.44 -23.27
C THR A 305 -9.44 15.92 -23.30
N THR A 306 -9.09 15.33 -24.43
CA THR A 306 -8.97 13.88 -24.58
C THR A 306 -7.75 13.31 -23.84
N GLY A 307 -6.75 14.15 -23.52
CA GLY A 307 -5.58 13.79 -22.74
C GLY A 307 -5.78 13.90 -21.23
N ALA A 308 -7.00 14.16 -20.75
CA ALA A 308 -7.31 14.24 -19.32
C ALA A 308 -7.36 12.85 -18.71
N GLN A 309 -6.20 12.35 -18.32
CA GLN A 309 -6.10 11.14 -17.52
C GLN A 309 -5.98 11.51 -16.04
N PRO A 310 -6.69 10.83 -15.12
CA PRO A 310 -6.45 11.01 -13.69
C PRO A 310 -5.05 10.50 -13.34
N ASP A 311 -4.55 10.90 -12.16
CA ASP A 311 -3.33 10.31 -11.63
C ASP A 311 -3.40 8.77 -11.69
N TRP A 312 -2.28 8.12 -11.98
CA TRP A 312 -2.19 6.69 -12.25
C TRP A 312 -2.88 5.81 -11.21
N TYR A 313 -2.88 6.23 -9.93
CA TYR A 313 -3.52 5.49 -8.83
C TYR A 313 -5.06 5.51 -8.86
N LEU A 314 -5.65 6.42 -9.65
CA LEU A 314 -7.08 6.48 -9.94
C LEU A 314 -7.43 5.89 -11.32
N GLY A 315 -6.45 5.73 -12.22
CA GLY A 315 -6.66 5.31 -13.60
C GLY A 315 -7.40 3.97 -13.74
N PHE A 316 -7.26 3.07 -12.77
CA PHE A 316 -8.01 1.82 -12.78
C PHE A 316 -9.53 2.02 -12.58
N SER A 317 -9.96 3.06 -11.85
CA SER A 317 -11.38 3.39 -11.66
C SER A 317 -12.00 3.91 -12.95
N GLU A 318 -11.25 4.72 -13.69
CA GLU A 318 -11.63 5.14 -15.03
C GLU A 318 -11.70 3.95 -15.99
N GLY A 319 -10.73 3.03 -15.91
CA GLY A 319 -10.74 1.79 -16.67
C GLY A 319 -11.98 0.93 -16.39
N LEU A 320 -12.45 0.86 -15.17
CA LEU A 320 -13.69 0.18 -14.82
C LEU A 320 -14.89 0.76 -15.60
N ILE A 321 -14.98 2.09 -15.69
CA ILE A 321 -16.08 2.76 -16.40
C ILE A 321 -15.94 2.59 -17.92
N ARG A 322 -14.73 2.79 -18.48
CA ARG A 322 -14.48 2.69 -19.92
C ARG A 322 -14.69 1.28 -20.49
N VAL A 323 -14.50 0.22 -19.70
CA VAL A 323 -14.76 -1.15 -20.16
C VAL A 323 -16.20 -1.60 -20.02
N MET A 324 -17.01 -0.92 -19.22
CA MET A 324 -18.43 -1.25 -19.10
C MET A 324 -19.17 -0.96 -20.41
N PRO A 325 -20.17 -1.80 -20.79
CA PRO A 325 -21.11 -1.44 -21.83
C PRO A 325 -21.96 -0.25 -21.40
N GLY A 326 -22.35 0.60 -22.35
CA GLY A 326 -23.27 1.73 -22.11
C GLY A 326 -24.70 1.24 -21.91
N TRP A 327 -24.96 0.54 -20.80
CA TRP A 327 -26.30 0.07 -20.46
C TRP A 327 -27.10 1.18 -19.80
N GLU A 328 -28.32 1.39 -20.30
CA GLU A 328 -29.29 2.33 -19.76
C GLU A 328 -30.59 1.59 -19.46
N ILE A 329 -31.19 1.86 -18.31
CA ILE A 329 -32.51 1.34 -17.93
C ILE A 329 -33.44 2.52 -17.70
N ASN A 330 -34.42 2.66 -18.59
CA ASN A 330 -35.41 3.71 -18.51
C ASN A 330 -36.69 3.19 -17.85
N PHE A 331 -37.12 3.80 -16.76
CA PHE A 331 -38.37 3.46 -16.09
C PHE A 331 -38.98 4.70 -15.42
N TRP A 332 -40.30 4.85 -15.52
CA TRP A 332 -41.05 5.94 -14.92
C TRP A 332 -40.48 7.34 -15.15
N GLY A 333 -39.94 7.60 -16.36
CA GLY A 333 -39.36 8.90 -16.71
C GLY A 333 -37.98 9.17 -16.13
N HIS A 334 -37.34 8.16 -15.50
CA HIS A 334 -35.98 8.24 -15.00
C HIS A 334 -35.05 7.30 -15.78
N THR A 335 -33.83 7.73 -16.03
CA THR A 335 -32.77 6.90 -16.60
C THR A 335 -31.81 6.47 -15.50
N LEU A 336 -31.64 5.15 -15.35
CA LEU A 336 -30.58 4.55 -14.55
C LEU A 336 -29.44 4.14 -15.48
N GLU A 337 -28.22 4.52 -15.16
CA GLU A 337 -27.02 4.23 -15.95
C GLU A 337 -26.12 3.18 -15.27
N PRO A 338 -26.43 1.87 -15.38
CA PRO A 338 -25.59 0.81 -14.83
C PRO A 338 -24.15 0.84 -15.34
N GLY A 339 -23.94 1.35 -16.57
CA GLY A 339 -22.62 1.53 -17.19
C GLY A 339 -21.67 2.42 -16.37
N VAL A 340 -22.19 3.35 -15.59
CA VAL A 340 -21.42 4.23 -14.70
C VAL A 340 -21.59 3.83 -13.24
N PHE A 341 -22.81 3.61 -12.78
CA PHE A 341 -23.11 3.32 -11.38
C PHE A 341 -22.46 2.03 -10.87
N ILE A 342 -22.47 0.95 -11.65
CA ILE A 342 -21.87 -0.33 -11.23
C ILE A 342 -20.34 -0.19 -11.04
N PRO A 343 -19.56 0.32 -12.02
CA PRO A 343 -18.12 0.54 -11.82
C PRO A 343 -17.81 1.45 -10.64
N PHE A 344 -18.56 2.55 -10.50
CA PHE A 344 -18.37 3.48 -9.40
C PHE A 344 -18.63 2.85 -8.03
N SER A 345 -19.63 1.95 -7.93
CA SER A 345 -19.90 1.18 -6.70
C SER A 345 -18.89 0.06 -6.45
N LEU A 346 -18.36 -0.56 -7.51
CA LEU A 346 -17.35 -1.61 -7.39
C LEU A 346 -16.02 -1.08 -6.83
N PHE A 347 -15.65 0.15 -7.12
CA PHE A 347 -14.41 0.75 -6.62
C PHE A 347 -14.27 0.68 -5.09
N PRO A 348 -15.20 1.24 -4.28
CA PRO A 348 -15.12 1.14 -2.83
C PRO A 348 -15.27 -0.29 -2.31
N LEU A 349 -16.05 -1.15 -2.98
CA LEU A 349 -16.21 -2.57 -2.59
C LEU A 349 -14.90 -3.34 -2.76
N ILE A 350 -14.19 -3.08 -3.83
CA ILE A 350 -12.88 -3.64 -4.13
C ILE A 350 -11.88 -3.23 -3.03
N LEU A 351 -11.82 -1.94 -2.68
CA LEU A 351 -10.97 -1.46 -1.60
C LEU A 351 -11.37 -2.06 -0.26
N LEU A 352 -12.66 -2.15 0.04
CA LEU A 352 -13.17 -2.74 1.27
C LEU A 352 -12.77 -4.21 1.40
N ALA A 353 -12.86 -4.99 0.31
CA ALA A 353 -12.44 -6.39 0.29
C ALA A 353 -10.96 -6.55 0.71
N LEU A 354 -10.09 -5.65 0.26
CA LEU A 354 -8.69 -5.61 0.69
C LEU A 354 -8.57 -5.26 2.18
N GLY A 355 -9.32 -4.29 2.67
CA GLY A 355 -9.33 -3.87 4.07
C GLY A 355 -9.73 -4.98 5.04
N VAL A 356 -10.75 -5.78 4.68
CA VAL A 356 -11.27 -6.87 5.54
C VAL A 356 -10.52 -8.20 5.38
N TYR A 357 -9.60 -8.31 4.44
CA TYR A 357 -8.89 -9.55 4.13
C TYR A 357 -8.26 -10.26 5.34
N PRO A 358 -7.56 -9.58 6.29
CA PRO A 358 -6.98 -10.23 7.45
C PRO A 358 -8.01 -10.98 8.32
N PHE A 359 -9.18 -10.39 8.47
CA PHE A 359 -10.27 -10.99 9.27
C PHE A 359 -10.87 -12.19 8.55
N VAL A 360 -10.98 -12.14 7.21
CA VAL A 360 -11.43 -13.27 6.39
C VAL A 360 -10.44 -14.41 6.46
N GLU A 361 -9.14 -14.15 6.31
CA GLU A 361 -8.10 -15.19 6.43
C GLU A 361 -8.08 -15.79 7.83
N ALA A 362 -8.13 -14.97 8.89
CA ALA A 362 -8.21 -15.45 10.27
C ALA A 362 -9.47 -16.28 10.55
N TRP A 363 -10.62 -15.89 9.96
CA TRP A 363 -11.83 -16.67 10.05
C TRP A 363 -11.71 -18.00 9.30
N ILE A 364 -11.12 -18.03 8.11
CA ILE A 364 -10.93 -19.24 7.31
C ILE A 364 -10.02 -20.23 8.05
N THR A 365 -8.85 -19.77 8.49
CA THR A 365 -7.85 -20.61 9.18
C THR A 365 -8.31 -21.05 10.57
N GLY A 366 -8.97 -20.14 11.31
CA GLY A 366 -9.25 -20.31 12.73
C GLY A 366 -8.02 -20.17 13.63
N ASP A 367 -6.91 -19.72 13.07
CA ASP A 367 -5.68 -19.50 13.82
C ASP A 367 -5.82 -18.31 14.79
N LYS A 368 -5.49 -18.55 16.05
CA LYS A 368 -5.56 -17.57 17.13
C LYS A 368 -4.16 -17.19 17.67
N ARG A 369 -3.10 -17.79 17.12
CA ARG A 369 -1.73 -17.55 17.54
C ARG A 369 -1.22 -16.19 17.08
N GLU A 370 -0.20 -15.69 17.74
CA GLU A 370 0.51 -14.49 17.30
C GLU A 370 1.61 -14.87 16.29
N HIS A 371 1.74 -14.08 15.24
CA HIS A 371 2.69 -14.31 14.15
C HIS A 371 3.69 -13.17 14.06
N HIS A 372 4.91 -13.39 14.53
CA HIS A 372 6.01 -12.44 14.40
C HIS A 372 7.01 -12.85 13.30
N ILE A 373 7.00 -14.11 12.88
CA ILE A 373 7.75 -14.57 11.72
C ILE A 373 6.92 -14.39 10.45
N LEU A 374 7.55 -13.76 9.46
CA LEU A 374 6.96 -13.51 8.15
C LEU A 374 6.89 -14.79 7.32
N ASP A 375 5.82 -14.92 6.53
CA ASP A 375 5.76 -15.95 5.51
C ASP A 375 6.67 -15.60 4.33
N ARG A 376 7.28 -16.62 3.75
CA ARG A 376 7.85 -16.50 2.40
C ARG A 376 6.69 -16.64 1.41
N PRO A 377 6.49 -15.71 0.45
CA PRO A 377 5.33 -15.76 -0.46
C PRO A 377 5.13 -17.10 -1.16
N ARG A 378 6.24 -17.78 -1.52
CA ARG A 378 6.18 -19.12 -2.12
C ARG A 378 5.57 -20.20 -1.23
N ASN A 379 5.57 -20.01 0.10
CA ASN A 379 5.04 -21.00 1.07
C ASN A 379 3.53 -20.85 1.29
N VAL A 380 2.93 -19.79 0.75
CA VAL A 380 1.48 -19.50 0.80
C VAL A 380 0.93 -19.24 -0.62
N PRO A 381 0.95 -20.26 -1.50
CA PRO A 381 0.73 -20.09 -2.94
C PRO A 381 -0.61 -19.48 -3.31
N VAL A 382 -1.67 -19.77 -2.54
CA VAL A 382 -3.02 -19.26 -2.83
C VAL A 382 -3.10 -17.78 -2.49
N ARG A 383 -2.63 -17.34 -1.30
CA ARG A 383 -2.58 -15.91 -0.96
C ARG A 383 -1.71 -15.14 -1.97
N THR A 384 -0.55 -15.70 -2.32
CA THR A 384 0.34 -15.08 -3.31
C THR A 384 -0.32 -15.00 -4.68
N GLY A 385 -0.99 -16.07 -5.11
CA GLY A 385 -1.74 -16.09 -6.36
C GLY A 385 -2.89 -15.08 -6.39
N LEU A 386 -3.65 -14.95 -5.29
CA LEU A 386 -4.71 -13.93 -5.16
C LEU A 386 -4.14 -12.51 -5.25
N GLY A 387 -3.02 -12.24 -4.57
CA GLY A 387 -2.37 -10.94 -4.65
C GLY A 387 -1.90 -10.58 -6.06
N VAL A 388 -1.29 -11.54 -6.78
CA VAL A 388 -0.85 -11.31 -8.17
C VAL A 388 -2.04 -11.19 -9.13
N ALA A 389 -3.11 -11.96 -8.93
CA ALA A 389 -4.36 -11.81 -9.69
C ALA A 389 -4.95 -10.41 -9.52
N TRP A 390 -4.97 -9.91 -8.30
CA TRP A 390 -5.40 -8.55 -7.98
C TRP A 390 -4.56 -7.49 -8.67
N LEU A 391 -3.22 -7.59 -8.58
CA LEU A 391 -2.30 -6.67 -9.25
C LEU A 391 -2.47 -6.72 -10.77
N SER A 392 -2.66 -7.89 -11.35
CA SER A 392 -2.90 -8.04 -12.78
C SER A 392 -4.22 -7.41 -13.23
N LEU A 393 -5.28 -7.54 -12.42
CA LEU A 393 -6.55 -6.85 -12.65
C LEU A 393 -6.37 -5.32 -12.62
N TYR A 394 -5.64 -4.83 -11.61
CA TYR A 394 -5.33 -3.41 -11.51
C TYR A 394 -4.60 -2.88 -12.74
N VAL A 395 -3.57 -3.59 -13.22
CA VAL A 395 -2.81 -3.21 -14.43
C VAL A 395 -3.70 -3.24 -15.69
N VAL A 396 -4.53 -4.27 -15.84
CA VAL A 396 -5.47 -4.36 -16.98
C VAL A 396 -6.44 -3.19 -16.97
N LEU A 397 -6.99 -2.85 -15.81
CA LEU A 397 -7.91 -1.71 -15.69
C LEU A 397 -7.19 -0.37 -15.90
N LEU A 398 -5.94 -0.23 -15.44
CA LEU A 398 -5.12 0.96 -15.69
C LEU A 398 -4.88 1.16 -17.20
N ILE A 399 -4.59 0.09 -17.95
CA ILE A 399 -4.50 0.14 -19.41
C ILE A 399 -5.85 0.54 -20.03
N GLY A 400 -6.95 0.03 -19.46
CA GLY A 400 -8.31 0.42 -19.88
C GLY A 400 -8.60 1.91 -19.65
N GLY A 401 -8.11 2.49 -18.55
CA GLY A 401 -8.22 3.91 -18.24
C GLY A 401 -7.45 4.81 -19.20
N GLY A 402 -6.35 4.31 -19.77
CA GLY A 402 -5.55 5.00 -20.81
C GLY A 402 -5.78 4.49 -22.24
N ASN A 403 -6.92 3.87 -22.55
CA ASN A 403 -7.16 3.23 -23.84
C ASN A 403 -7.03 4.17 -25.05
N ASP A 404 -7.38 5.43 -24.91
CA ASP A 404 -7.22 6.49 -25.91
C ASP A 404 -5.75 6.84 -26.15
N ILE A 405 -4.94 6.93 -25.11
CA ILE A 405 -3.49 7.15 -25.19
C ILE A 405 -2.84 5.96 -25.91
N VAL A 406 -3.18 4.73 -25.48
CA VAL A 406 -2.67 3.50 -26.10
C VAL A 406 -3.09 3.43 -27.58
N ALA A 407 -4.35 3.76 -27.90
CA ALA A 407 -4.84 3.80 -29.27
C ALA A 407 -4.04 4.77 -30.15
N THR A 408 -3.82 5.97 -29.64
CA THR A 408 -3.11 7.04 -30.37
C THR A 408 -1.64 6.67 -30.62
N HIS A 409 -0.93 6.20 -29.59
CA HIS A 409 0.50 5.89 -29.71
C HIS A 409 0.79 4.62 -30.50
N LEU A 410 -0.08 3.61 -30.41
CA LEU A 410 0.09 2.34 -31.14
C LEU A 410 -0.67 2.29 -32.46
N HIS A 411 -1.36 3.38 -32.85
CA HIS A 411 -2.21 3.46 -34.05
C HIS A 411 -3.24 2.32 -34.13
N LEU A 412 -3.86 1.98 -32.99
CA LEU A 412 -4.87 0.93 -32.86
C LEU A 412 -6.28 1.53 -32.75
N SER A 413 -7.29 0.75 -33.10
CA SER A 413 -8.68 1.12 -32.87
C SER A 413 -9.00 1.13 -31.38
N ILE A 414 -9.63 2.20 -30.87
CA ILE A 414 -10.15 2.26 -29.49
C ILE A 414 -11.07 1.07 -29.19
N ASN A 415 -11.94 0.69 -30.14
CA ASN A 415 -12.82 -0.47 -29.97
C ASN A 415 -12.04 -1.78 -29.79
N ALA A 416 -10.97 -1.97 -30.56
CA ALA A 416 -10.13 -3.17 -30.43
C ALA A 416 -9.49 -3.25 -29.03
N ILE A 417 -8.95 -2.13 -28.52
CA ILE A 417 -8.37 -2.05 -27.17
C ILE A 417 -9.44 -2.27 -26.11
N THR A 418 -10.61 -1.64 -26.25
CA THR A 418 -11.72 -1.80 -25.29
C THR A 418 -12.15 -3.26 -25.20
N TRP A 419 -12.31 -3.97 -26.33
CA TRP A 419 -12.63 -5.40 -26.34
C TRP A 419 -11.51 -6.25 -25.77
N PHE A 420 -10.25 -5.93 -26.10
CA PHE A 420 -9.09 -6.60 -25.48
C PHE A 420 -9.11 -6.48 -23.96
N VAL A 421 -9.35 -5.27 -23.43
CA VAL A 421 -9.42 -5.04 -21.97
C VAL A 421 -10.63 -5.75 -21.36
N ARG A 422 -11.81 -5.73 -21.98
CA ARG A 422 -13.01 -6.45 -21.54
C ARG A 422 -12.78 -7.94 -21.36
N VAL A 423 -12.08 -8.57 -22.29
CA VAL A 423 -11.70 -9.99 -22.18
C VAL A 423 -10.62 -10.18 -21.13
N SER A 424 -9.63 -9.30 -21.10
CA SER A 424 -8.47 -9.37 -20.21
C SER A 424 -8.85 -9.25 -18.74
N VAL A 425 -9.88 -8.47 -18.39
CA VAL A 425 -10.40 -8.31 -17.01
C VAL A 425 -10.80 -9.67 -16.40
N PHE A 426 -11.30 -10.60 -17.21
CA PHE A 426 -11.66 -11.95 -16.73
C PHE A 426 -10.54 -12.96 -16.89
N VAL A 427 -9.81 -12.92 -17.99
CA VAL A 427 -8.82 -13.95 -18.33
C VAL A 427 -7.51 -13.76 -17.60
N VAL A 428 -6.97 -12.53 -17.58
CA VAL A 428 -5.62 -12.26 -17.06
C VAL A 428 -5.50 -12.53 -15.54
N PRO A 429 -6.44 -12.13 -14.67
CA PRO A 429 -6.34 -12.44 -13.24
C PRO A 429 -6.39 -13.95 -12.94
N VAL A 430 -7.21 -14.71 -13.68
CA VAL A 430 -7.29 -16.16 -13.53
C VAL A 430 -5.99 -16.84 -13.96
N LEU A 431 -5.44 -16.45 -15.11
CA LEU A 431 -4.15 -16.97 -15.58
C LEU A 431 -3.03 -16.58 -14.61
N ALA A 432 -3.00 -15.34 -14.15
CA ALA A 432 -2.02 -14.84 -13.18
C ALA A 432 -2.06 -15.65 -11.87
N PHE A 433 -3.25 -15.96 -11.36
CA PHE A 433 -3.42 -16.82 -10.19
C PHE A 433 -2.85 -18.22 -10.44
N ILE A 434 -3.25 -18.88 -11.54
CA ILE A 434 -2.83 -20.26 -11.85
C ILE A 434 -1.32 -20.34 -12.03
N VAL A 435 -0.75 -19.43 -12.83
CA VAL A 435 0.69 -19.39 -13.09
C VAL A 435 1.48 -19.14 -11.81
N THR A 436 1.06 -18.16 -11.01
CA THR A 436 1.71 -17.84 -9.73
C THR A 436 1.66 -19.01 -8.76
N LYS A 437 0.51 -19.67 -8.62
CA LYS A 437 0.38 -20.86 -7.77
C LYS A 437 1.34 -21.96 -8.24
N ARG A 438 1.42 -22.24 -9.54
CA ARG A 438 2.35 -23.25 -10.09
C ARG A 438 3.81 -22.88 -9.85
N ILE A 439 4.19 -21.63 -10.06
CA ILE A 439 5.55 -21.13 -9.76
C ILE A 439 5.88 -21.34 -8.28
N CYS A 440 4.98 -20.95 -7.37
CA CYS A 440 5.19 -21.13 -5.94
C CYS A 440 5.41 -22.59 -5.55
N LEU A 441 4.59 -23.51 -6.10
CA LEU A 441 4.74 -24.96 -5.86
C LEU A 441 6.05 -25.50 -6.46
N GLY A 442 6.45 -25.06 -7.65
CA GLY A 442 7.73 -25.40 -8.26
C GLY A 442 8.93 -24.95 -7.40
N LEU A 443 8.85 -23.72 -6.86
CA LEU A 443 9.88 -23.19 -5.95
C LEU A 443 9.93 -23.95 -4.62
N GLN A 444 8.79 -24.41 -4.08
CA GLN A 444 8.78 -25.25 -2.88
C GLN A 444 9.41 -26.63 -3.14
N ARG A 445 9.12 -27.25 -4.29
CA ARG A 445 9.78 -28.51 -4.69
C ARG A 445 11.29 -28.33 -4.76
N ARG A 446 11.76 -27.27 -5.41
CA ARG A 446 13.19 -26.95 -5.47
C ARG A 446 13.80 -26.68 -4.10
N ASP A 447 13.07 -26.03 -3.19
CA ASP A 447 13.52 -25.82 -1.80
C ASP A 447 13.61 -27.18 -1.07
N ARG A 448 12.65 -28.10 -1.28
CA ARG A 448 12.67 -29.48 -0.74
C ARG A 448 13.88 -30.27 -1.26
N ASP A 449 14.10 -30.25 -2.57
CA ASP A 449 15.24 -30.94 -3.20
C ASP A 449 16.58 -30.44 -2.68
N LYS A 450 16.72 -29.12 -2.45
CA LYS A 450 17.93 -28.55 -1.86
C LYS A 450 18.14 -28.99 -0.41
N VAL A 451 17.07 -29.16 0.37
CA VAL A 451 17.17 -29.66 1.75
C VAL A 451 17.58 -31.12 1.76
N LEU A 452 17.10 -31.93 0.81
CA LEU A 452 17.38 -33.35 0.71
C LEU A 452 18.76 -33.65 0.09
N HIS A 453 19.13 -32.98 -1.00
CA HIS A 453 20.30 -33.33 -1.81
C HIS A 453 21.41 -32.27 -1.79
N GLY A 454 21.21 -31.15 -1.07
CA GLY A 454 22.16 -30.05 -1.08
C GLY A 454 22.01 -29.10 -2.29
N ARG A 455 22.98 -28.20 -2.44
CA ARG A 455 23.03 -27.21 -3.52
C ARG A 455 23.93 -27.71 -4.65
N GLU A 456 23.45 -27.68 -5.87
CA GLU A 456 24.26 -27.87 -7.08
C GLU A 456 25.43 -26.87 -7.09
N THR A 457 26.65 -27.39 -7.26
CA THR A 457 27.87 -26.56 -7.32
C THR A 457 28.22 -26.14 -8.74
N GLY A 458 27.59 -26.75 -9.75
CA GLY A 458 27.97 -26.63 -11.15
C GLY A 458 29.28 -27.35 -11.51
N THR A 459 29.86 -28.07 -10.56
CA THR A 459 31.08 -28.89 -10.79
C THR A 459 30.67 -30.28 -11.22
N ILE A 460 31.15 -30.69 -12.38
CA ILE A 460 30.95 -32.06 -12.91
C ILE A 460 32.22 -32.85 -12.63
N ARG A 461 32.08 -33.94 -11.90
CA ARG A 461 33.18 -34.86 -11.60
C ARG A 461 33.03 -36.15 -12.40
N ARG A 462 34.12 -36.59 -13.04
CA ARG A 462 34.18 -37.91 -13.70
C ARG A 462 34.41 -39.00 -12.68
N LEU A 463 33.58 -40.03 -12.69
CA LEU A 463 33.71 -41.20 -11.86
C LEU A 463 34.74 -42.20 -12.46
N PRO A 464 35.29 -43.16 -11.69
CA PRO A 464 36.27 -44.10 -12.17
C PRO A 464 35.82 -44.94 -13.37
N HIS A 465 34.52 -45.19 -13.47
CA HIS A 465 33.94 -45.99 -14.57
C HIS A 465 33.62 -45.17 -15.83
N GLY A 466 33.97 -43.87 -15.86
CA GLY A 466 33.78 -42.99 -17.00
C GLY A 466 32.48 -42.17 -17.00
N GLU A 467 31.59 -42.43 -16.08
CA GLU A 467 30.35 -41.65 -15.83
C GLU A 467 30.67 -40.31 -15.21
N TYR A 468 29.75 -39.35 -15.36
CA TYR A 468 29.87 -38.02 -14.76
C TYR A 468 28.80 -37.82 -13.71
N VAL A 469 29.18 -37.24 -12.57
CA VAL A 469 28.28 -36.85 -11.47
C VAL A 469 28.40 -35.38 -11.24
N GLU A 470 27.28 -34.72 -11.03
CA GLU A 470 27.24 -33.35 -10.55
C GLU A 470 27.49 -33.32 -9.03
N VAL A 471 28.42 -32.47 -8.61
CA VAL A 471 28.80 -32.37 -7.21
C VAL A 471 27.83 -31.45 -6.48
N HIS A 472 27.16 -31.98 -5.47
CA HIS A 472 26.30 -31.22 -4.58
C HIS A 472 27.01 -30.90 -3.26
N GLU A 473 26.80 -29.70 -2.73
CA GLU A 473 27.28 -29.28 -1.41
C GLU A 473 26.13 -29.21 -0.42
N PRO A 474 26.31 -29.70 0.83
CA PRO A 474 25.30 -29.51 1.86
C PRO A 474 24.97 -28.03 2.06
N LEU A 475 23.71 -27.74 2.37
CA LEU A 475 23.30 -26.37 2.70
C LEU A 475 23.97 -25.92 4.00
N ALA A 476 24.41 -24.66 4.03
CA ALA A 476 24.82 -24.02 5.27
C ALA A 476 23.68 -24.08 6.30
N GLN A 477 24.02 -24.28 7.58
CA GLN A 477 23.02 -24.42 8.65
C GLN A 477 22.01 -23.28 8.70
N GLU A 478 22.42 -22.06 8.39
CA GLU A 478 21.57 -20.89 8.33
C GLU A 478 20.52 -20.99 7.21
N GLN A 479 20.93 -21.46 6.03
CA GLN A 479 20.02 -21.67 4.89
C GLN A 479 19.05 -22.82 5.17
N LEU A 480 19.55 -23.92 5.72
CA LEU A 480 18.75 -25.06 6.12
C LEU A 480 17.67 -24.64 7.14
N HIS A 481 18.06 -23.92 8.20
CA HIS A 481 17.13 -23.40 9.19
C HIS A 481 16.07 -22.51 8.55
N THR A 482 16.46 -21.60 7.63
CA THR A 482 15.52 -20.71 6.92
C THR A 482 14.53 -21.49 6.05
N LEU A 483 14.95 -22.58 5.42
CA LEU A 483 14.09 -23.39 4.57
C LEU A 483 13.15 -24.31 5.37
N THR A 484 13.57 -24.76 6.55
CA THR A 484 12.82 -25.69 7.41
C THR A 484 11.96 -24.98 8.46
N GLN A 485 12.33 -23.76 8.86
CA GLN A 485 11.59 -22.96 9.84
C GLN A 485 10.32 -22.38 9.24
N HIS A 486 9.30 -23.18 9.09
CA HIS A 486 7.99 -22.73 8.68
C HIS A 486 6.92 -23.55 9.38
N GLU A 487 6.12 -22.89 10.22
CA GLU A 487 4.95 -23.53 10.83
C GLU A 487 3.81 -23.51 9.82
N GLN A 488 3.44 -24.69 9.34
CA GLN A 488 2.27 -24.83 8.47
C GLN A 488 1.02 -24.93 9.32
N GLU A 489 0.03 -24.07 9.01
CA GLU A 489 -1.29 -24.18 9.63
C GLU A 489 -2.03 -25.39 9.07
N PRO A 490 -2.59 -26.27 9.92
CA PRO A 490 -3.54 -27.25 9.46
C PRO A 490 -4.80 -26.52 8.96
N PRO A 491 -5.40 -26.96 7.84
CA PRO A 491 -6.66 -26.38 7.40
C PRO A 491 -7.74 -26.61 8.46
N TYR A 492 -8.67 -25.64 8.60
CA TYR A 492 -9.83 -25.83 9.46
C TYR A 492 -10.65 -27.03 8.98
N GLU A 493 -10.85 -27.99 9.87
CA GLU A 493 -11.65 -29.19 9.61
C GLU A 493 -12.89 -29.20 10.50
N ILE A 494 -13.97 -29.76 9.97
CA ILE A 494 -15.16 -30.01 10.75
C ILE A 494 -14.85 -31.21 11.65
N GLY A 495 -15.01 -31.03 12.96
CA GLY A 495 -14.84 -32.11 13.91
C GLY A 495 -15.82 -33.28 13.65
N PRO A 496 -15.69 -34.40 14.38
CA PRO A 496 -16.51 -35.59 14.16
C PRO A 496 -18.01 -35.26 14.07
N LEU A 497 -18.67 -35.76 13.02
CA LEU A 497 -20.09 -35.52 12.77
C LEU A 497 -21.00 -36.25 13.76
N VAL A 498 -20.41 -37.20 14.49
CA VAL A 498 -21.09 -37.99 15.52
C VAL A 498 -20.34 -37.81 16.83
N ASP A 499 -21.02 -37.60 17.93
CA ASP A 499 -20.39 -37.49 19.25
C ASP A 499 -20.03 -38.90 19.83
N ALA A 500 -19.40 -38.92 21.00
CA ALA A 500 -18.99 -40.17 21.66
C ALA A 500 -20.16 -41.11 21.99
N ASN A 501 -21.40 -40.59 22.00
CA ASN A 501 -22.61 -41.32 22.27
C ASN A 501 -23.37 -41.75 21.00
N GLY A 502 -22.77 -41.54 19.80
CA GLY A 502 -23.40 -41.90 18.52
C GLY A 502 -24.44 -40.89 18.02
N VAL A 503 -24.59 -39.72 18.65
CA VAL A 503 -25.55 -38.69 18.26
C VAL A 503 -24.97 -37.78 17.21
N ARG A 504 -25.69 -37.54 16.10
CA ARG A 504 -25.26 -36.60 15.05
C ARG A 504 -25.26 -35.17 15.56
N ARG A 505 -24.13 -34.50 15.42
CA ARG A 505 -23.96 -33.06 15.72
C ARG A 505 -24.45 -32.22 14.53
N PRO A 506 -25.34 -31.24 14.75
CA PRO A 506 -25.76 -30.33 13.68
C PRO A 506 -24.56 -29.44 13.29
N VAL A 507 -24.17 -29.49 12.02
CA VAL A 507 -23.11 -28.66 11.45
C VAL A 507 -23.76 -27.52 10.69
N LYS A 508 -23.44 -26.27 11.06
CA LYS A 508 -23.94 -25.07 10.38
C LYS A 508 -23.38 -24.98 8.96
N ARG A 509 -24.17 -24.45 8.00
CA ARG A 509 -23.72 -24.22 6.62
C ARG A 509 -22.42 -23.38 6.55
N SER A 510 -22.27 -22.40 7.44
CA SER A 510 -21.07 -21.58 7.54
C SER A 510 -19.80 -22.38 7.86
N GLN A 511 -19.90 -23.47 8.63
CA GLN A 511 -18.77 -24.36 8.95
C GLN A 511 -18.34 -25.17 7.72
N TRP A 512 -19.30 -25.64 6.90
CA TRP A 512 -19.00 -26.30 5.63
C TRP A 512 -18.32 -25.35 4.64
N VAL A 513 -18.84 -24.13 4.49
CA VAL A 513 -18.21 -23.10 3.64
C VAL A 513 -16.79 -22.81 4.13
N ARG A 514 -16.62 -22.63 5.44
CA ARG A 514 -15.30 -22.36 6.05
C ARG A 514 -14.33 -23.51 5.80
N ALA A 515 -14.73 -24.76 6.02
CA ALA A 515 -13.87 -25.92 5.79
C ALA A 515 -13.49 -26.07 4.30
N GLY A 516 -14.44 -25.81 3.39
CA GLY A 516 -14.16 -25.79 1.95
C GLY A 516 -13.15 -24.73 1.56
N LEU A 517 -13.29 -23.50 2.08
CA LEU A 517 -12.34 -22.42 1.85
C LEU A 517 -10.96 -22.70 2.49
N ALA A 518 -10.94 -23.23 3.71
CA ALA A 518 -9.69 -23.61 4.39
C ALA A 518 -8.94 -24.68 3.59
N ARG A 519 -9.63 -25.69 3.08
CA ARG A 519 -9.04 -26.71 2.19
C ARG A 519 -8.53 -26.13 0.88
N ALA A 520 -9.28 -25.21 0.27
CA ALA A 520 -8.86 -24.56 -0.99
C ALA A 520 -7.61 -23.66 -0.80
N MET A 521 -7.49 -22.99 0.34
CA MET A 521 -6.38 -22.06 0.62
C MET A 521 -5.15 -22.73 1.24
N PHE A 522 -5.34 -23.71 2.12
CA PHE A 522 -4.28 -24.31 2.95
C PHE A 522 -4.25 -25.84 2.90
N GLY A 523 -5.04 -26.46 2.04
CA GLY A 523 -5.09 -27.92 1.88
C GLY A 523 -3.84 -28.52 1.24
N PRO A 524 -3.74 -29.86 1.17
CA PRO A 524 -2.57 -30.56 0.66
C PRO A 524 -2.20 -30.15 -0.78
N ASP A 525 -3.18 -29.84 -1.62
CA ASP A 525 -2.94 -29.43 -3.02
C ASP A 525 -2.35 -28.02 -3.16
N THR A 526 -2.17 -27.30 -2.06
CA THR A 526 -1.64 -25.93 -2.03
C THR A 526 -0.22 -25.84 -1.49
N ARG A 527 0.39 -26.97 -1.14
CA ARG A 527 1.73 -27.01 -0.54
C ARG A 527 2.47 -28.30 -0.91
N ILE A 528 3.78 -28.22 -0.92
CA ILE A 528 4.65 -29.40 -0.99
C ILE A 528 5.02 -29.80 0.42
N GLU A 529 4.90 -31.08 0.74
CA GLU A 529 5.30 -31.61 2.05
C GLU A 529 6.79 -31.34 2.31
N LYS A 530 7.09 -30.95 3.53
CA LYS A 530 8.47 -30.80 3.96
C LYS A 530 9.12 -32.17 4.13
N PRO A 531 10.45 -32.26 4.01
CA PRO A 531 11.16 -33.47 4.38
C PRO A 531 10.84 -33.88 5.82
N THR A 532 10.53 -35.14 6.01
CA THR A 532 10.34 -35.70 7.34
C THR A 532 11.66 -35.74 8.11
N ALA A 533 11.59 -35.82 9.44
CA ALA A 533 12.79 -35.95 10.25
C ALA A 533 13.56 -37.27 9.97
N GLU A 534 12.88 -38.27 9.43
CA GLU A 534 13.40 -39.54 9.03
C GLU A 534 14.17 -39.44 7.70
N GLU A 535 13.54 -38.92 6.64
CA GLU A 535 14.19 -38.60 5.36
C GLU A 535 15.44 -37.71 5.56
N TYR A 536 15.36 -36.76 6.48
CA TYR A 536 16.50 -35.88 6.77
C TYR A 536 17.65 -36.60 7.50
N ARG A 537 17.35 -37.57 8.41
CA ARG A 537 18.36 -38.37 9.08
C ARG A 537 19.04 -39.32 8.12
N GLU A 538 18.31 -40.02 7.26
CA GLU A 538 18.83 -40.92 6.25
C GLU A 538 19.86 -40.25 5.35
N ILE A 539 19.62 -39.02 4.96
CA ILE A 539 20.53 -38.25 4.10
C ILE A 539 21.74 -37.74 4.85
N THR A 540 21.57 -37.33 6.12
CA THR A 540 22.71 -36.85 6.94
C THR A 540 23.55 -37.97 7.53
N SER A 541 23.05 -39.20 7.62
CA SER A 541 23.80 -40.37 8.08
C SER A 541 24.76 -40.99 7.06
N GLY A 542 24.68 -40.55 5.79
CA GLY A 542 25.64 -40.97 4.77
C GLY A 542 25.41 -42.36 4.19
N ASP A 543 24.26 -43.00 4.46
CA ASP A 543 23.88 -44.28 3.87
C ASP A 543 23.34 -44.12 2.44
N HIS A 544 24.16 -43.55 1.57
CA HIS A 544 23.92 -43.63 0.13
C HIS A 544 24.79 -44.76 -0.43
N HIS A 545 24.16 -45.88 -0.71
CA HIS A 545 24.70 -46.95 -1.53
C HIS A 545 24.94 -46.48 -2.98
#